data_5df33b80329469023c5831077bb62a43
#
_entry.id   5df33b80329469023c5831077bb62a43
#
_cell.length_a   1.000
_cell.length_b   1.000
_cell.length_c   1.000
_cell.angle_alpha   90.00
_cell.angle_beta   90.00
_cell.angle_gamma   90.00
#
_symmetry.space_group_name_H-M   'P 1'
#
loop_
_entity.id
_entity.type
_entity.pdbx_description
1 polymer ?
#
loop_
_entity_poly.entity_id
_entity_poly.type
_entity_poly.pdbx_seq_one_letter_code
_entity_poly.pdbx_strand_id
1 'polypeptide(L)'
;MPFVIARVNVSVKLEQEQRIKSALGRAIELVPGKSEQYLMIGFEENYRFWLRWSDSQKAAYIEVSIFGNEKHCGYDGLTYDITRAFYGVLDIPPENIYIKYDDIHVWGVNGLKIEQRV
;
A
#
# COMPACT_ATOMS: atom_id res chain seq x y z
N MET A 1 -10.46 8.13 -1.71
CA MET A 1 -9.36 8.07 -2.71
C MET A 1 -8.09 7.59 -2.04
N PRO A 2 -7.82 6.31 -2.10
CA PRO A 2 -6.56 5.78 -1.60
C PRO A 2 -5.54 5.64 -2.72
N PHE A 3 -4.28 5.87 -2.37
CA PHE A 3 -3.15 5.62 -3.25
C PHE A 3 -2.13 4.79 -2.51
N VAL A 4 -1.73 3.67 -3.10
CA VAL A 4 -0.72 2.78 -2.53
C VAL A 4 0.45 2.71 -3.50
N ILE A 5 1.64 3.03 -3.02
CA ILE A 5 2.86 2.79 -3.80
C ILE A 5 3.72 1.79 -3.05
N ALA A 6 4.10 0.73 -3.75
CA ALA A 6 4.89 -0.37 -3.18
C ALA A 6 6.28 -0.38 -3.82
N ARG A 7 7.31 -0.24 -2.99
CA ARG A 7 8.69 -0.39 -3.42
C ARG A 7 9.20 -1.72 -2.88
N VAL A 8 9.69 -2.57 -3.77
CA VAL A 8 10.20 -3.89 -3.40
C VAL A 8 11.56 -4.12 -4.06
N ASN A 9 12.43 -4.85 -3.39
CA ASN A 9 13.77 -5.13 -3.93
C ASN A 9 13.85 -6.47 -4.65
N VAL A 10 12.71 -6.92 -5.16
CA VAL A 10 12.62 -8.13 -5.99
C VAL A 10 11.94 -7.77 -7.30
N SER A 11 12.06 -8.66 -8.29
CA SER A 11 11.32 -8.51 -9.54
C SER A 11 9.87 -8.95 -9.32
N VAL A 12 8.93 -8.28 -9.97
CA VAL A 12 7.51 -8.58 -9.87
C VAL A 12 6.98 -8.93 -11.24
N LYS A 13 6.51 -10.16 -11.41
CA LYS A 13 5.88 -10.59 -12.65
C LYS A 13 4.47 -10.02 -12.73
N LEU A 14 3.95 -9.87 -13.94
CA LEU A 14 2.61 -9.32 -14.13
C LEU A 14 1.55 -10.10 -13.35
N GLU A 15 1.64 -11.43 -13.34
CA GLU A 15 0.71 -12.27 -12.60
C GLU A 15 0.76 -11.99 -11.09
N GLN A 16 1.97 -11.80 -10.56
CA GLN A 16 2.16 -11.47 -9.15
C GLN A 16 1.58 -10.09 -8.83
N GLU A 17 1.83 -9.13 -9.71
CA GLU A 17 1.28 -7.78 -9.56
C GLU A 17 -0.25 -7.81 -9.53
N GLN A 18 -0.87 -8.60 -10.42
CA GLN A 18 -2.32 -8.74 -10.46
C GLN A 18 -2.88 -9.37 -9.19
N ARG A 19 -2.18 -10.37 -8.64
CA ARG A 19 -2.60 -11.00 -7.38
C ARG A 19 -2.53 -10.03 -6.21
N ILE A 20 -1.46 -9.24 -6.13
CA ILE A 20 -1.33 -8.22 -5.09
C ILE A 20 -2.41 -7.17 -5.26
N LYS A 21 -2.62 -6.68 -6.47
CA LYS A 21 -3.65 -5.70 -6.77
C LYS A 21 -5.03 -6.18 -6.32
N SER A 22 -5.36 -7.44 -6.59
CA SER A 22 -6.65 -8.00 -6.19
C SER A 22 -6.78 -8.08 -4.66
N ALA A 23 -5.71 -8.48 -3.99
CA ALA A 23 -5.72 -8.56 -2.53
C ALA A 23 -5.88 -7.18 -1.89
N LEU A 24 -5.18 -6.17 -2.40
CA LEU A 24 -5.27 -4.81 -1.90
C LEU A 24 -6.63 -4.19 -2.20
N GLY A 25 -7.22 -4.51 -3.35
CA GLY A 25 -8.56 -4.05 -3.70
C GLY A 25 -9.61 -4.53 -2.72
N ARG A 26 -9.49 -5.77 -2.25
CA ARG A 26 -10.38 -6.29 -1.21
C ARG A 26 -10.07 -5.65 0.15
N ALA A 27 -8.79 -5.53 0.47
CA ALA A 27 -8.36 -5.03 1.77
C ALA A 27 -8.75 -3.57 2.00
N ILE A 28 -8.75 -2.74 0.96
CA ILE A 28 -9.05 -1.33 1.13
C ILE A 28 -10.48 -1.09 1.59
N GLU A 29 -11.37 -2.04 1.41
CA GLU A 29 -12.74 -1.93 1.89
C GLU A 29 -12.84 -1.99 3.41
N LEU A 30 -11.78 -2.40 4.11
CA LEU A 30 -11.72 -2.31 5.56
C LEU A 30 -11.70 -0.85 6.04
N VAL A 31 -11.29 0.06 5.18
CA VAL A 31 -11.31 1.49 5.50
C VAL A 31 -12.68 2.04 5.12
N PRO A 32 -13.40 2.67 6.07
CA PRO A 32 -14.76 3.13 5.81
C PRO A 32 -14.85 4.05 4.59
N GLY A 33 -15.78 3.76 3.69
CA GLY A 33 -16.03 4.57 2.51
C GLY A 33 -15.04 4.42 1.38
N LYS A 34 -14.09 3.49 1.47
CA LYS A 34 -13.09 3.26 0.43
C LYS A 34 -13.41 1.99 -0.33
N SER A 35 -13.04 1.97 -1.62
CA SER A 35 -13.31 0.83 -2.49
C SER A 35 -12.22 0.69 -3.54
N GLU A 36 -12.15 -0.49 -4.13
CA GLU A 36 -11.20 -0.78 -5.21
C GLU A 36 -11.39 0.15 -6.40
N GLN A 37 -12.61 0.61 -6.64
CA GLN A 37 -12.93 1.48 -7.77
C GLN A 37 -12.07 2.75 -7.79
N TYR A 38 -11.72 3.27 -6.62
CA TYR A 38 -10.96 4.52 -6.51
C TYR A 38 -9.53 4.30 -6.01
N LEU A 39 -9.11 3.04 -5.91
CA LEU A 39 -7.77 2.71 -5.45
C LEU A 39 -6.78 2.78 -6.60
N MET A 40 -5.74 3.58 -6.43
CA MET A 40 -4.61 3.62 -7.35
C MET A 40 -3.44 2.91 -6.70
N ILE A 41 -2.79 2.01 -7.43
CA ILE A 41 -1.66 1.24 -6.93
C ILE A 41 -0.50 1.39 -7.91
N GLY A 42 0.68 1.72 -7.37
CA GLY A 42 1.90 1.76 -8.15
C GLY A 42 2.92 0.79 -7.60
N PHE A 43 3.79 0.27 -8.47
CA PHE A 43 4.87 -0.63 -8.10
C PHE A 43 6.20 -0.09 -8.60
N GLU A 44 7.21 -0.12 -7.73
CA GLU A 44 8.59 0.08 -8.12
C GLU A 44 9.34 -1.17 -7.72
N GLU A 45 9.70 -1.98 -8.72
CA GLU A 45 10.40 -3.24 -8.50
C GLU A 45 11.92 -3.03 -8.55
N ASN A 46 12.66 -4.00 -8.02
CA ASN A 46 14.12 -3.97 -8.03
C ASN A 46 14.70 -2.71 -7.39
N TYR A 47 14.01 -2.21 -6.38
CA TYR A 47 14.45 -1.07 -5.59
C TYR A 47 15.59 -1.50 -4.69
N ARG A 48 16.58 -0.64 -4.46
CA ARG A 48 17.72 -0.99 -3.61
C ARG A 48 17.46 -0.57 -2.19
N PHE A 49 17.44 -1.57 -1.27
CA PHE A 49 17.27 -1.34 0.16
C PHE A 49 18.47 -1.85 0.93
N TRP A 50 18.78 -1.15 1.98
CA TRP A 50 19.63 -1.65 3.06
C TRP A 50 18.76 -1.82 4.28
N LEU A 51 18.70 -3.04 4.79
CA LEU A 51 17.88 -3.38 5.96
C LEU A 51 18.74 -4.20 6.91
N ARG A 52 18.82 -3.76 8.15
CA ARG A 52 19.66 -4.42 9.16
C ARG A 52 21.09 -4.68 8.64
N TRP A 53 21.68 -3.64 8.05
CA TRP A 53 23.04 -3.64 7.49
C TRP A 53 23.23 -4.58 6.27
N SER A 54 22.17 -5.10 5.69
CA SER A 54 22.25 -6.01 4.56
C SER A 54 21.44 -5.49 3.38
N ASP A 55 21.93 -5.69 2.16
CA ASP A 55 21.20 -5.41 0.92
C ASP A 55 20.70 -6.68 0.24
N SER A 56 20.86 -7.84 0.91
CA SER A 56 20.51 -9.14 0.32
C SER A 56 19.18 -9.70 0.82
N GLN A 57 18.53 -9.06 1.79
CA GLN A 57 17.26 -9.53 2.31
C GLN A 57 16.11 -8.97 1.47
N LYS A 58 15.14 -9.82 1.17
CA LYS A 58 13.92 -9.35 0.51
C LYS A 58 13.18 -8.38 1.43
N ALA A 59 12.76 -7.25 0.90
CA ALA A 59 12.12 -6.20 1.68
C ALA A 59 11.12 -5.44 0.84
N ALA A 60 10.16 -4.81 1.50
CA ALA A 60 9.18 -3.94 0.89
C ALA A 60 8.97 -2.70 1.75
N TYR A 61 8.81 -1.56 1.08
CA TYR A 61 8.40 -0.31 1.71
C TYR A 61 7.15 0.18 0.98
N ILE A 62 6.05 0.25 1.70
CA ILE A 62 4.74 0.52 1.12
C ILE A 62 4.19 1.79 1.74
N GLU A 63 3.84 2.76 0.90
CA GLU A 63 3.22 4.00 1.34
C GLU A 63 1.74 3.96 0.99
N VAL A 64 0.90 4.22 1.98
CA VAL A 64 -0.55 4.23 1.83
C VAL A 64 -1.04 5.63 2.14
N SER A 65 -1.56 6.32 1.15
CA SER A 65 -2.10 7.67 1.30
C SER A 65 -3.63 7.59 1.20
N ILE A 66 -4.32 8.07 2.22
CA ILE A 66 -5.78 7.99 2.28
C ILE A 66 -6.34 9.35 2.65
N PHE A 67 -7.32 9.79 1.86
CA PHE A 67 -8.05 11.02 2.13
C PHE A 67 -9.24 10.73 3.03
N GLY A 68 -9.37 11.50 4.11
CA GLY A 68 -10.60 11.51 4.88
C GLY A 68 -10.78 10.38 5.87
N ASN A 69 -9.69 9.89 6.50
CA ASN A 69 -9.82 8.88 7.55
C ASN A 69 -8.87 9.20 8.72
N GLU A 70 -9.09 10.34 9.35
CA GLU A 70 -8.22 10.83 10.42
C GLU A 70 -8.15 9.90 11.64
N LYS A 71 -9.20 9.13 11.89
CA LYS A 71 -9.24 8.22 13.05
C LYS A 71 -8.54 6.90 12.76
N HIS A 72 -8.05 6.70 11.55
CA HIS A 72 -7.32 5.50 11.14
C HIS A 72 -8.15 4.22 11.27
N CYS A 73 -9.45 4.34 11.07
CA CYS A 73 -10.35 3.18 11.14
C CYS A 73 -9.98 2.16 10.06
N GLY A 74 -9.84 0.90 10.46
CA GLY A 74 -9.54 -0.19 9.53
C GLY A 74 -8.06 -0.38 9.24
N TYR A 75 -7.16 0.46 9.74
CA TYR A 75 -5.74 0.39 9.41
C TYR A 75 -5.06 -0.86 10.00
N ASP A 76 -5.52 -1.35 11.15
CA ASP A 76 -4.96 -2.59 11.70
C ASP A 76 -5.17 -3.76 10.74
N GLY A 77 -6.40 -3.96 10.28
CA GLY A 77 -6.72 -5.01 9.33
C GLY A 77 -6.07 -4.79 7.98
N LEU A 78 -6.05 -3.55 7.51
CA LEU A 78 -5.41 -3.20 6.24
C LEU A 78 -3.92 -3.51 6.27
N THR A 79 -3.24 -3.16 7.36
CA THR A 79 -1.81 -3.45 7.55
C THR A 79 -1.57 -4.95 7.50
N TYR A 80 -2.39 -5.73 8.19
CA TYR A 80 -2.28 -7.18 8.20
C TYR A 80 -2.47 -7.75 6.79
N ASP A 81 -3.51 -7.32 6.09
CA ASP A 81 -3.82 -7.85 4.76
C ASP A 81 -2.77 -7.47 3.72
N ILE A 82 -2.25 -6.25 3.77
CA ILE A 82 -1.16 -5.84 2.87
C ILE A 82 0.08 -6.70 3.14
N THR A 83 0.43 -6.88 4.40
CA THR A 83 1.58 -7.71 4.78
C THR A 83 1.42 -9.13 4.26
N ARG A 84 0.24 -9.72 4.43
CA ARG A 84 -0.04 -11.08 3.96
C ARG A 84 0.06 -11.19 2.45
N ALA A 85 -0.37 -10.16 1.72
CA ALA A 85 -0.30 -10.16 0.25
C ALA A 85 1.15 -10.21 -0.23
N PHE A 86 1.99 -9.34 0.30
CA PHE A 86 3.40 -9.28 -0.13
C PHE A 86 4.19 -10.49 0.33
N TYR A 87 3.91 -11.00 1.53
CA TYR A 87 4.51 -12.24 1.99
C TYR A 87 4.08 -13.42 1.13
N GLY A 88 2.77 -13.57 0.87
CA GLY A 88 2.24 -14.72 0.16
C GLY A 88 2.59 -14.76 -1.32
N VAL A 89 2.70 -13.61 -1.97
CA VAL A 89 2.94 -13.53 -3.42
C VAL A 89 4.43 -13.42 -3.74
N LEU A 90 5.18 -12.59 -2.98
CA LEU A 90 6.58 -12.30 -3.29
C LEU A 90 7.56 -12.96 -2.33
N ASP A 91 7.07 -13.67 -1.34
CA ASP A 91 7.89 -14.36 -0.34
C ASP A 91 8.80 -13.39 0.42
N ILE A 92 8.29 -12.19 0.70
CA ILE A 92 9.01 -11.21 1.51
C ILE A 92 8.63 -11.46 2.96
N PRO A 93 9.62 -11.70 3.86
CA PRO A 93 9.28 -11.94 5.27
C PRO A 93 8.48 -10.78 5.87
N PRO A 94 7.46 -11.04 6.68
CA PRO A 94 6.64 -9.98 7.27
C PRO A 94 7.44 -8.93 8.04
N GLU A 95 8.51 -9.32 8.74
CA GLU A 95 9.36 -8.40 9.47
C GLU A 95 10.14 -7.46 8.57
N ASN A 96 10.18 -7.73 7.26
CA ASN A 96 10.86 -6.90 6.27
C ASN A 96 9.87 -6.07 5.45
N ILE A 97 8.61 -6.03 5.84
CA ILE A 97 7.56 -5.27 5.16
C ILE A 97 7.19 -4.09 6.04
N TYR A 98 7.57 -2.89 5.59
CA TYR A 98 7.27 -1.66 6.29
C TYR A 98 6.15 -0.94 5.57
N ILE A 99 5.15 -0.50 6.31
CA ILE A 99 3.98 0.19 5.75
C ILE A 99 3.87 1.54 6.45
N LYS A 100 3.81 2.60 5.66
CA LYS A 100 3.64 3.95 6.17
C LYS A 100 2.29 4.48 5.70
N TYR A 101 1.59 5.19 6.58
CA TYR A 101 0.31 5.81 6.27
C TYR A 101 0.45 7.32 6.27
N ASP A 102 -0.16 7.96 5.28
CA ASP A 102 -0.27 9.40 5.19
C ASP A 102 -1.75 9.79 5.20
N ASP A 103 -2.11 10.66 6.13
CA ASP A 103 -3.45 11.24 6.17
C ASP A 103 -3.49 12.45 5.24
N ILE A 104 -4.31 12.37 4.21
CA ILE A 104 -4.40 13.42 3.22
C ILE A 104 -5.63 14.27 3.51
N HIS A 105 -5.43 15.55 3.73
CA HIS A 105 -6.48 16.50 4.02
C HIS A 105 -6.94 17.27 2.79
N VAL A 106 -6.06 17.43 1.80
CA VAL A 106 -6.35 18.14 0.57
C VAL A 106 -5.85 17.30 -0.58
N TRP A 107 -6.71 17.05 -1.55
CA TRP A 107 -6.40 16.23 -2.69
C TRP A 107 -6.96 16.85 -3.96
N GLY A 108 -6.30 16.65 -5.11
CA GLY A 108 -6.79 17.08 -6.41
C GLY A 108 -7.22 15.91 -7.26
N VAL A 109 -8.47 15.89 -7.69
CA VAL A 109 -9.03 14.82 -8.52
C VAL A 109 -9.99 15.43 -9.54
N ASN A 110 -9.88 14.98 -10.78
CA ASN A 110 -10.75 15.44 -11.86
C ASN A 110 -10.77 16.97 -12.01
N GLY A 111 -9.60 17.59 -11.84
CA GLY A 111 -9.45 19.03 -11.94
C GLY A 111 -10.03 19.84 -10.79
N LEU A 112 -10.47 19.16 -9.72
CA LEU A 112 -11.11 19.80 -8.58
C LEU A 112 -10.31 19.53 -7.31
N LYS A 113 -10.23 20.53 -6.45
CA LYS A 113 -9.67 20.38 -5.13
C LYS A 113 -10.74 19.80 -4.20
N ILE A 114 -10.36 18.73 -3.49
CA ILE A 114 -11.19 18.14 -2.44
C ILE A 114 -10.47 18.36 -1.12
N GLU A 115 -11.19 18.90 -0.14
CA GLU A 115 -10.61 19.23 1.13
C GLU A 115 -11.49 18.67 2.25
N GLN A 116 -10.84 18.06 3.23
CA GLN A 116 -11.52 17.50 4.37
C GLN A 116 -12.04 18.63 5.26
N ARG A 117 -13.32 18.52 5.64
CA ARG A 117 -13.92 19.47 6.58
C ARG A 117 -13.53 19.11 7.99
N VAL A 118 -13.22 20.12 8.76
CA VAL A 118 -12.90 19.97 10.18
C VAL A 118 -14.20 20.05 11.00
#